data_29eba6a177963a41e682fb054936bb24
#
_entry.id   29eba6a177963a41e682fb054936bb24
#
_cell.length_a   1.000
_cell.length_b   1.000
_cell.length_c   1.000
_cell.angle_alpha   90.00
_cell.angle_beta   90.00
_cell.angle_gamma   90.00
#
_symmetry.space_group_name_H-M   'P 1'
#
loop_
_entity.id
_entity.type
_entity.pdbx_description
1 polymer ?
#
loop_
_entity_poly.entity_id
_entity_poly.type
_entity_poly.pdbx_seq_one_letter_code
_entity_poly.pdbx_strand_id
1 'polypeptide(L)'
;MTKIKFGTDGWRAIIAKDFTVENVAKVAEATANWLLKNNKNPSIVVGHDCRFAGELFCETITSVMGAKGVKVLLAKGFVSTPMISLGAVHKKCDAGIIITASHNPPSYNGFKLKGSYGGPLKPALVQEIEDMIPEICSVDYESISLDELKSKGLLEYIDLETLYIDHVKKHFDLDAIRNSGLNLAYDAMFGSGQNVIKKLFPDITMLHCDYNPGFMGQAPEPIHKNLLEFS
;
A
#
# COMPACT_ATOMS: atom_id res chain seq x y z
N MET A 1 6.00 25.05 7.92
CA MET A 1 5.84 23.63 7.51
C MET A 1 4.37 23.37 7.26
N THR A 2 4.03 22.72 6.16
CA THR A 2 2.63 22.33 5.89
C THR A 2 2.21 21.27 6.90
N LYS A 3 1.11 21.51 7.64
CA LYS A 3 0.59 20.53 8.60
C LYS A 3 0.13 19.28 7.84
N ILE A 4 0.66 18.10 8.17
CA ILE A 4 0.21 16.83 7.62
C ILE A 4 -1.21 16.59 8.14
N LYS A 5 -2.16 16.37 7.22
CA LYS A 5 -3.57 16.13 7.56
C LYS A 5 -4.12 15.00 6.72
N PHE A 6 -4.75 14.05 7.42
CA PHE A 6 -5.44 12.96 6.77
C PHE A 6 -6.80 13.41 6.25
N GLY A 7 -7.11 13.04 5.01
CA GLY A 7 -8.44 13.14 4.46
C GLY A 7 -9.28 11.90 4.75
N THR A 8 -10.39 11.74 4.06
CA THR A 8 -11.32 10.60 4.23
C THR A 8 -10.67 9.24 3.98
N ASP A 9 -9.65 9.18 3.12
CA ASP A 9 -8.99 7.92 2.70
C ASP A 9 -7.45 8.10 2.64
N GLY A 10 -6.86 8.53 3.75
CA GLY A 10 -5.43 8.69 3.91
C GLY A 10 -4.93 10.13 3.71
N TRP A 11 -3.62 10.32 3.94
CA TRP A 11 -2.91 11.55 3.58
C TRP A 11 -2.31 11.41 2.19
N ARG A 12 -2.57 12.39 1.31
CA ARG A 12 -2.05 12.43 -0.07
C ARG A 12 -1.38 13.77 -0.32
N ALA A 13 -0.23 13.75 -0.99
CA ALA A 13 0.51 14.96 -1.32
C ALA A 13 1.39 14.76 -2.55
N ILE A 14 1.96 15.87 -3.06
CA ILE A 14 2.86 15.85 -4.21
C ILE A 14 4.23 15.33 -3.74
N ILE A 15 4.75 14.35 -4.49
CA ILE A 15 6.06 13.73 -4.26
C ILE A 15 7.16 14.83 -4.34
N ALA A 16 8.11 14.76 -3.43
CA ALA A 16 9.22 15.71 -3.27
C ALA A 16 8.82 17.14 -2.84
N LYS A 17 7.51 17.42 -2.70
CA LYS A 17 7.04 18.69 -2.12
C LYS A 17 6.61 18.50 -0.67
N ASP A 18 5.49 17.85 -0.47
CA ASP A 18 4.94 17.55 0.87
C ASP A 18 5.01 16.04 1.18
N PHE A 19 4.94 15.17 0.15
CA PHE A 19 5.14 13.73 0.30
C PHE A 19 6.64 13.42 0.17
N THR A 20 7.36 13.58 1.27
CA THR A 20 8.81 13.41 1.38
C THR A 20 9.12 12.24 2.33
N VAL A 21 10.34 11.69 2.23
CA VAL A 21 10.85 10.66 3.14
C VAL A 21 10.71 11.11 4.60
N GLU A 22 11.12 12.34 4.90
CA GLU A 22 11.03 12.92 6.24
C GLU A 22 9.59 12.98 6.76
N ASN A 23 8.64 13.44 5.95
CA ASN A 23 7.24 13.51 6.37
C ASN A 23 6.60 12.12 6.51
N VAL A 24 6.97 11.16 5.66
CA VAL A 24 6.57 9.75 5.79
C VAL A 24 7.12 9.15 7.09
N ALA A 25 8.38 9.44 7.45
CA ALA A 25 8.97 9.00 8.71
C ALA A 25 8.21 9.54 9.94
N LYS A 26 7.79 10.82 9.93
CA LYS A 26 6.96 11.41 11.01
C LYS A 26 5.62 10.70 11.18
N VAL A 27 4.94 10.41 10.05
CA VAL A 27 3.65 9.68 10.08
C VAL A 27 3.85 8.24 10.53
N ALA A 28 4.93 7.59 10.10
CA ALA A 28 5.29 6.24 10.53
C ALA A 28 5.57 6.20 12.04
N GLU A 29 6.29 7.18 12.58
CA GLU A 29 6.54 7.28 14.03
C GLU A 29 5.25 7.47 14.84
N ALA A 30 4.37 8.37 14.40
CA ALA A 30 3.06 8.56 15.03
C ALA A 30 2.24 7.27 15.02
N THR A 31 2.22 6.56 13.90
CA THR A 31 1.52 5.28 13.76
C THR A 31 2.13 4.20 14.67
N ALA A 32 3.47 4.14 14.76
CA ALA A 32 4.16 3.21 15.67
C ALA A 32 3.81 3.49 17.13
N ASN A 33 3.84 4.76 17.54
CA ASN A 33 3.49 5.18 18.90
C ASN A 33 2.03 4.83 19.24
N TRP A 34 1.11 5.04 18.30
CA TRP A 34 -0.29 4.66 18.44
C TRP A 34 -0.46 3.14 18.59
N LEU A 35 0.23 2.34 17.77
CA LEU A 35 0.20 0.88 17.84
C LEU A 35 0.70 0.38 19.20
N LEU A 36 1.84 0.90 19.68
CA LEU A 36 2.46 0.52 20.96
C LEU A 36 1.61 0.94 22.17
N LYS A 37 0.87 2.05 22.07
CA LYS A 37 -0.08 2.47 23.11
C LYS A 37 -1.23 1.48 23.27
N ASN A 38 -1.66 0.86 22.17
CA ASN A 38 -2.86 0.03 22.14
C ASN A 38 -2.57 -1.49 22.16
N ASN A 39 -1.34 -1.92 21.87
CA ASN A 39 -0.96 -3.33 21.73
C ASN A 39 0.40 -3.60 22.38
N LYS A 40 0.56 -4.76 23.00
CA LYS A 40 1.80 -5.13 23.72
C LYS A 40 2.94 -5.48 22.76
N ASN A 41 2.65 -6.21 21.69
CA ASN A 41 3.61 -6.64 20.66
C ASN A 41 2.98 -6.43 19.28
N PRO A 42 2.86 -5.17 18.83
CA PRO A 42 2.12 -4.88 17.61
C PRO A 42 2.83 -5.37 16.35
N SER A 43 2.02 -5.77 15.37
CA SER A 43 2.45 -6.10 14.03
C SER A 43 1.64 -5.33 12.99
N ILE A 44 2.30 -5.02 11.86
CA ILE A 44 1.68 -4.26 10.78
C ILE A 44 2.09 -4.84 9.42
N VAL A 45 1.15 -4.87 8.48
CA VAL A 45 1.46 -5.17 7.08
C VAL A 45 1.69 -3.87 6.32
N VAL A 46 2.75 -3.82 5.51
CA VAL A 46 3.15 -2.62 4.75
C VAL A 46 3.38 -3.00 3.29
N GLY A 47 2.99 -2.12 2.37
CA GLY A 47 3.27 -2.27 0.94
C GLY A 47 2.95 -1.00 0.16
N HIS A 48 3.23 -1.01 -1.13
CA HIS A 48 3.03 0.13 -2.03
C HIS A 48 2.42 -0.30 -3.36
N ASP A 49 1.81 0.64 -4.08
CA ASP A 49 1.37 0.46 -5.46
C ASP A 49 2.49 0.71 -6.48
N CYS A 50 2.16 0.85 -7.76
CA CYS A 50 3.13 1.05 -8.83
C CYS A 50 3.74 2.47 -8.89
N ARG A 51 3.40 3.38 -7.98
CA ARG A 51 3.85 4.77 -8.02
C ARG A 51 5.34 4.89 -7.70
N PHE A 52 5.93 5.98 -8.24
CA PHE A 52 7.32 6.32 -8.01
C PHE A 52 7.65 6.38 -6.50
N ALA A 53 8.85 5.90 -6.14
CA ALA A 53 9.40 5.87 -4.79
C ALA A 53 8.58 5.06 -3.75
N GLY A 54 7.64 4.21 -4.19
CA GLY A 54 6.85 3.38 -3.27
C GLY A 54 7.71 2.49 -2.37
N GLU A 55 8.73 1.83 -2.93
CA GLU A 55 9.68 1.00 -2.20
C GLU A 55 10.47 1.81 -1.15
N LEU A 56 11.04 2.95 -1.54
CA LEU A 56 11.78 3.85 -0.64
C LEU A 56 10.92 4.29 0.57
N PHE A 57 9.66 4.65 0.32
CA PHE A 57 8.76 5.03 1.42
C PHE A 57 8.41 3.84 2.32
N CYS A 58 8.24 2.64 1.77
CA CYS A 58 8.01 1.43 2.56
C CYS A 58 9.23 1.04 3.40
N GLU A 59 10.45 1.19 2.88
CA GLU A 59 11.70 0.99 3.61
C GLU A 59 11.81 1.97 4.78
N THR A 60 11.53 3.27 4.54
CA THR A 60 11.49 4.31 5.59
C THR A 60 10.51 3.94 6.70
N ILE A 61 9.28 3.54 6.33
CA ILE A 61 8.26 3.10 7.28
C ILE A 61 8.77 1.90 8.08
N THR A 62 9.36 0.92 7.41
CA THR A 62 9.88 -0.30 8.03
C THR A 62 10.98 0.01 9.03
N SER A 63 11.92 0.90 8.67
CA SER A 63 13.01 1.34 9.55
C SER A 63 12.46 2.01 10.82
N VAL A 64 11.54 2.96 10.68
CA VAL A 64 10.92 3.67 11.81
C VAL A 64 10.13 2.71 12.70
N MET A 65 9.27 1.87 12.13
CA MET A 65 8.45 0.91 12.85
C MET A 65 9.32 -0.10 13.61
N GLY A 66 10.33 -0.69 12.92
CA GLY A 66 11.23 -1.67 13.50
C GLY A 66 12.08 -1.09 14.63
N ALA A 67 12.61 0.13 14.47
CA ALA A 67 13.33 0.83 15.53
C ALA A 67 12.48 1.08 16.79
N LYS A 68 11.17 1.27 16.63
CA LYS A 68 10.20 1.39 17.73
C LYS A 68 9.77 0.03 18.31
N GLY A 69 10.17 -1.10 17.71
CA GLY A 69 9.81 -2.45 18.17
C GLY A 69 8.48 -2.99 17.62
N VAL A 70 7.93 -2.36 16.57
CA VAL A 70 6.77 -2.87 15.84
C VAL A 70 7.22 -3.87 14.79
N LYS A 71 6.64 -5.09 14.78
CA LYS A 71 6.92 -6.08 13.73
C LYS A 71 6.28 -5.67 12.41
N VAL A 72 7.09 -5.60 11.34
CA VAL A 72 6.64 -5.26 9.99
C VAL A 72 6.62 -6.50 9.11
N LEU A 73 5.47 -6.76 8.47
CA LEU A 73 5.31 -7.69 7.38
C LEU A 73 5.30 -6.87 6.08
N LEU A 74 6.45 -6.83 5.39
CA LEU A 74 6.63 -6.03 4.19
C LEU A 74 6.28 -6.84 2.95
N ALA A 75 5.36 -6.33 2.13
CA ALA A 75 4.99 -6.96 0.87
C ALA A 75 6.16 -6.99 -0.11
N LYS A 76 6.33 -8.10 -0.83
CA LYS A 76 7.27 -8.21 -1.95
C LYS A 76 6.67 -7.52 -3.18
N GLY A 77 7.43 -6.62 -3.80
CA GLY A 77 7.00 -5.86 -4.96
C GLY A 77 5.81 -4.94 -4.67
N PHE A 78 5.17 -4.47 -5.74
CA PHE A 78 3.98 -3.63 -5.61
C PHE A 78 2.70 -4.45 -5.39
N VAL A 79 1.78 -3.89 -4.64
CA VAL A 79 0.52 -4.53 -4.25
C VAL A 79 -0.66 -3.56 -4.37
N SER A 80 -1.85 -4.11 -4.46
CA SER A 80 -3.08 -3.32 -4.42
C SER A 80 -3.59 -3.10 -2.99
N THR A 81 -4.43 -2.09 -2.81
CA THR A 81 -5.10 -1.83 -1.52
C THR A 81 -5.83 -3.05 -0.95
N PRO A 82 -6.61 -3.83 -1.74
CA PRO A 82 -7.25 -5.04 -1.21
C PRO A 82 -6.26 -6.14 -0.80
N MET A 83 -5.06 -6.21 -1.38
CA MET A 83 -4.03 -7.15 -0.92
C MET A 83 -3.54 -6.80 0.49
N ILE A 84 -3.31 -5.52 0.79
CA ILE A 84 -2.97 -5.07 2.15
C ILE A 84 -4.12 -5.34 3.12
N SER A 85 -5.35 -5.07 2.72
CA SER A 85 -6.55 -5.34 3.52
C SER A 85 -6.68 -6.83 3.87
N LEU A 86 -6.55 -7.70 2.88
CA LEU A 86 -6.56 -9.16 3.07
C LEU A 86 -5.37 -9.63 3.92
N GLY A 87 -4.17 -9.07 3.66
CA GLY A 87 -2.95 -9.35 4.41
C GLY A 87 -3.10 -9.04 5.90
N ALA A 88 -3.65 -7.87 6.25
CA ALA A 88 -3.89 -7.46 7.64
C ALA A 88 -4.78 -8.49 8.37
N VAL A 89 -5.88 -8.91 7.76
CA VAL A 89 -6.80 -9.90 8.32
C VAL A 89 -6.15 -11.28 8.42
N HIS A 90 -5.56 -11.76 7.32
CA HIS A 90 -5.05 -13.12 7.21
C HIS A 90 -3.83 -13.37 8.09
N LYS A 91 -2.96 -12.37 8.22
CA LYS A 91 -1.77 -12.39 9.09
C LYS A 91 -2.06 -11.94 10.52
N LYS A 92 -3.31 -11.57 10.82
CA LYS A 92 -3.76 -11.08 12.14
C LYS A 92 -2.93 -9.89 12.62
N CYS A 93 -2.61 -8.97 11.70
CA CYS A 93 -1.90 -7.74 12.04
C CYS A 93 -2.84 -6.73 12.73
N ASP A 94 -2.28 -5.88 13.58
CA ASP A 94 -3.03 -4.83 14.28
C ASP A 94 -3.46 -3.70 13.34
N ALA A 95 -2.68 -3.50 12.26
CA ALA A 95 -2.99 -2.51 11.23
C ALA A 95 -2.34 -2.88 9.87
N GLY A 96 -2.65 -2.08 8.86
CA GLY A 96 -1.98 -2.12 7.56
C GLY A 96 -1.69 -0.72 7.03
N ILE A 97 -0.58 -0.58 6.31
CA ILE A 97 -0.22 0.64 5.58
C ILE A 97 -0.09 0.30 4.11
N ILE A 98 -0.69 1.13 3.26
CA ILE A 98 -0.39 1.12 1.82
C ILE A 98 0.03 2.51 1.36
N ILE A 99 1.17 2.57 0.69
CA ILE A 99 1.67 3.74 0.01
C ILE A 99 1.05 3.79 -1.38
N THR A 100 0.08 4.69 -1.56
CA THR A 100 -0.71 4.85 -2.79
C THR A 100 -1.46 6.17 -2.78
N ALA A 101 -1.63 6.78 -3.94
CA ALA A 101 -2.55 7.90 -4.13
C ALA A 101 -3.78 7.54 -4.99
N SER A 102 -4.12 6.24 -5.09
CA SER A 102 -5.30 5.76 -5.84
C SER A 102 -5.29 6.21 -7.31
N HIS A 103 -6.25 7.03 -7.72
CA HIS A 103 -6.40 7.55 -9.07
C HIS A 103 -5.82 8.97 -9.27
N ASN A 104 -5.12 9.53 -8.29
CA ASN A 104 -4.48 10.84 -8.44
C ASN A 104 -3.39 10.82 -9.54
N PRO A 105 -3.04 11.98 -10.11
CA PRO A 105 -1.93 12.09 -11.06
C PRO A 105 -0.62 11.45 -10.57
N PRO A 106 0.29 11.08 -11.48
CA PRO A 106 1.56 10.41 -11.13
C PRO A 106 2.46 11.21 -10.18
N SER A 107 2.30 12.53 -10.14
CA SER A 107 3.05 13.40 -9.22
C SER A 107 2.64 13.26 -7.74
N TYR A 108 1.56 12.53 -7.45
CA TYR A 108 1.08 12.30 -6.07
C TYR A 108 1.49 10.94 -5.55
N ASN A 109 1.72 10.87 -4.24
CA ASN A 109 1.67 9.63 -3.48
C ASN A 109 0.84 9.82 -2.21
N GLY A 110 0.66 8.78 -1.42
CA GLY A 110 -0.17 8.87 -0.22
C GLY A 110 0.10 7.75 0.77
N PHE A 111 -0.33 7.97 1.99
CA PHE A 111 -0.21 7.06 3.12
C PHE A 111 -1.61 6.73 3.63
N LYS A 112 -2.05 5.48 3.43
CA LYS A 112 -3.35 4.99 3.86
C LYS A 112 -3.22 3.98 4.97
N LEU A 113 -4.11 4.08 5.96
CA LEU A 113 -4.19 3.19 7.11
C LEU A 113 -5.37 2.23 7.00
N LYS A 114 -5.11 0.95 7.27
CA LYS A 114 -6.09 -0.12 7.40
C LYS A 114 -6.13 -0.62 8.83
N GLY A 115 -7.32 -0.92 9.32
CA GLY A 115 -7.48 -1.58 10.62
C GLY A 115 -7.23 -3.09 10.53
N SER A 116 -7.11 -3.76 11.67
CA SER A 116 -6.97 -5.22 11.77
C SER A 116 -8.09 -6.01 11.09
N TYR A 117 -9.24 -5.38 10.88
CA TYR A 117 -10.40 -5.93 10.17
C TYR A 117 -10.33 -5.78 8.63
N GLY A 118 -9.23 -5.22 8.08
CA GLY A 118 -8.98 -5.03 6.64
C GLY A 118 -9.65 -3.80 6.01
N GLY A 119 -10.60 -3.17 6.67
CA GLY A 119 -11.22 -1.92 6.21
C GLY A 119 -10.36 -0.69 6.48
N PRO A 120 -10.76 0.49 6.01
CA PRO A 120 -10.12 1.76 6.39
C PRO A 120 -10.10 1.94 7.91
N LEU A 121 -9.02 2.49 8.45
CA LEU A 121 -8.98 2.81 9.88
C LEU A 121 -10.07 3.85 10.20
N LYS A 122 -10.75 3.69 11.34
CA LYS A 122 -11.85 4.58 11.74
C LYS A 122 -11.35 6.03 11.88
N PRO A 123 -12.11 7.05 11.45
CA PRO A 123 -11.68 8.46 11.49
C PRO A 123 -11.19 8.93 12.87
N ALA A 124 -11.82 8.50 13.96
CA ALA A 124 -11.39 8.85 15.31
C ALA A 124 -9.97 8.33 15.63
N LEU A 125 -9.63 7.10 15.17
CA LEU A 125 -8.30 6.52 15.37
C LEU A 125 -7.26 7.17 14.45
N VAL A 126 -7.66 7.57 13.25
CA VAL A 126 -6.80 8.35 12.35
C VAL A 126 -6.46 9.70 12.98
N GLN A 127 -7.44 10.36 13.63
CA GLN A 127 -7.21 11.61 14.34
C GLN A 127 -6.25 11.45 15.51
N GLU A 128 -6.34 10.34 16.27
CA GLU A 128 -5.37 10.05 17.34
C GLU A 128 -3.94 9.94 16.80
N ILE A 129 -3.75 9.30 15.62
CA ILE A 129 -2.44 9.20 14.97
C ILE A 129 -1.99 10.56 14.48
N GLU A 130 -2.88 11.34 13.84
CA GLU A 130 -2.58 12.68 13.35
C GLU A 130 -2.10 13.61 14.48
N ASP A 131 -2.73 13.53 15.65
CA ASP A 131 -2.37 14.32 16.84
C ASP A 131 -1.00 13.91 17.45
N MET A 132 -0.51 12.71 17.11
CA MET A 132 0.81 12.20 17.54
C MET A 132 1.93 12.51 16.54
N ILE A 133 1.64 13.13 15.38
CA ILE A 133 2.67 13.41 14.38
C ILE A 133 3.67 14.44 14.92
N PRO A 134 4.95 14.08 15.08
CA PRO A 134 5.95 14.99 15.62
C PRO A 134 6.38 16.05 14.59
N GLU A 135 6.93 17.15 15.06
CA GLU A 135 7.56 18.14 14.18
C GLU A 135 8.81 17.60 13.48
N ILE A 136 9.57 16.75 14.19
CA ILE A 136 10.78 16.06 13.70
C ILE A 136 10.67 14.61 14.12
N CYS A 137 10.95 13.67 13.21
CA CYS A 137 11.03 12.25 13.53
C CYS A 137 12.17 12.00 14.53
N SER A 138 11.89 11.32 15.64
CA SER A 138 12.88 11.02 16.67
C SER A 138 13.77 9.83 16.33
N VAL A 139 13.44 9.06 15.29
CA VAL A 139 14.19 7.89 14.84
C VAL A 139 15.18 8.30 13.75
N ASP A 140 16.43 7.94 13.93
CA ASP A 140 17.45 8.01 12.87
C ASP A 140 17.27 6.80 11.91
N TYR A 141 16.22 6.90 11.08
CA TYR A 141 15.81 5.81 10.18
C TYR A 141 16.82 5.51 9.08
N GLU A 142 17.70 6.43 8.73
CA GLU A 142 18.75 6.25 7.72
C GLU A 142 19.86 5.32 8.22
N SER A 143 20.09 5.26 9.53
CA SER A 143 21.08 4.37 10.15
C SER A 143 20.55 2.93 10.39
N ILE A 144 19.25 2.69 10.22
CA ILE A 144 18.62 1.40 10.51
C ILE A 144 18.83 0.41 9.35
N SER A 145 19.51 -0.72 9.63
CA SER A 145 19.66 -1.80 8.68
C SER A 145 18.40 -2.68 8.64
N LEU A 146 17.82 -2.87 7.44
CA LEU A 146 16.71 -3.80 7.24
C LEU A 146 17.14 -5.26 7.54
N ASP A 147 18.37 -5.64 7.24
CA ASP A 147 18.89 -6.98 7.56
C ASP A 147 18.99 -7.19 9.07
N GLU A 148 19.34 -6.15 9.83
CA GLU A 148 19.34 -6.21 11.29
C GLU A 148 17.91 -6.35 11.84
N LEU A 149 16.93 -5.63 11.31
CA LEU A 149 15.53 -5.79 11.68
C LEU A 149 15.03 -7.20 11.38
N LYS A 150 15.41 -7.75 10.23
CA LYS A 150 15.09 -9.12 9.83
C LYS A 150 15.70 -10.14 10.80
N SER A 151 16.97 -9.99 11.16
CA SER A 151 17.66 -10.88 12.12
C SER A 151 17.02 -10.86 13.51
N LYS A 152 16.47 -9.71 13.92
CA LYS A 152 15.73 -9.51 15.17
C LYS A 152 14.27 -9.99 15.11
N GLY A 153 13.81 -10.49 13.95
CA GLY A 153 12.40 -10.91 13.75
C GLY A 153 11.40 -9.77 13.68
N LEU A 154 11.88 -8.51 13.54
CA LEU A 154 11.05 -7.31 13.39
C LEU A 154 10.68 -6.99 11.94
N LEU A 155 11.31 -7.64 10.97
CA LEU A 155 10.99 -7.56 9.55
C LEU A 155 10.80 -8.96 8.97
N GLU A 156 9.70 -9.15 8.24
CA GLU A 156 9.40 -10.34 7.45
C GLU A 156 8.90 -9.92 6.06
N TYR A 157 9.52 -10.44 5.00
CA TYR A 157 9.01 -10.23 3.65
C TYR A 157 7.91 -11.25 3.33
N ILE A 158 6.75 -10.78 2.87
CA ILE A 158 5.58 -11.62 2.59
C ILE A 158 5.10 -11.49 1.14
N ASP A 159 4.57 -12.57 0.60
CA ASP A 159 3.96 -12.62 -0.72
C ASP A 159 2.43 -12.42 -0.60
N LEU A 160 2.00 -11.17 -0.74
CA LEU A 160 0.58 -10.81 -0.70
C LEU A 160 -0.13 -11.05 -2.04
N GLU A 161 0.60 -11.07 -3.14
CA GLU A 161 0.02 -11.33 -4.46
C GLU A 161 -0.49 -12.77 -4.54
N THR A 162 0.36 -13.75 -4.16
CA THR A 162 -0.06 -15.17 -4.11
C THR A 162 -1.22 -15.37 -3.12
N LEU A 163 -1.14 -14.78 -1.93
CA LEU A 163 -2.22 -14.84 -0.95
C LEU A 163 -3.56 -14.34 -1.53
N TYR A 164 -3.53 -13.23 -2.27
CA TYR A 164 -4.71 -12.65 -2.89
C TYR A 164 -5.24 -13.51 -4.02
N ILE A 165 -4.38 -14.03 -4.90
CA ILE A 165 -4.76 -14.92 -5.98
C ILE A 165 -5.43 -16.20 -5.46
N ASP A 166 -4.88 -16.82 -4.41
CA ASP A 166 -5.44 -18.01 -3.79
C ASP A 166 -6.80 -17.71 -3.15
N HIS A 167 -6.93 -16.55 -2.53
CA HIS A 167 -8.21 -16.10 -1.99
C HIS A 167 -9.27 -15.92 -3.09
N VAL A 168 -8.90 -15.28 -4.21
CA VAL A 168 -9.82 -15.11 -5.36
C VAL A 168 -10.24 -16.48 -5.93
N LYS A 169 -9.28 -17.38 -6.18
CA LYS A 169 -9.55 -18.72 -6.70
C LYS A 169 -10.50 -19.54 -5.81
N LYS A 170 -10.42 -19.32 -4.49
CA LYS A 170 -11.25 -20.01 -3.51
C LYS A 170 -12.70 -19.50 -3.47
N HIS A 171 -12.91 -18.21 -3.74
CA HIS A 171 -14.19 -17.53 -3.50
C HIS A 171 -14.96 -17.19 -4.79
N PHE A 172 -14.35 -17.31 -5.95
CA PHE A 172 -14.96 -17.01 -7.24
C PHE A 172 -14.84 -18.20 -8.18
N ASP A 173 -15.93 -18.51 -8.90
CA ASP A 173 -15.93 -19.49 -9.98
C ASP A 173 -15.29 -18.87 -11.24
N LEU A 174 -13.98 -18.97 -11.33
CA LEU A 174 -13.23 -18.42 -12.46
C LEU A 174 -13.49 -19.18 -13.76
N ASP A 175 -13.85 -20.46 -13.68
CA ASP A 175 -14.16 -21.29 -14.86
C ASP A 175 -15.52 -20.88 -15.44
N ALA A 176 -16.50 -20.58 -14.61
CA ALA A 176 -17.77 -20.01 -15.08
C ALA A 176 -17.55 -18.66 -15.79
N ILE A 177 -16.64 -17.82 -15.30
CA ILE A 177 -16.29 -16.55 -15.95
C ILE A 177 -15.62 -16.81 -17.30
N ARG A 178 -14.61 -17.68 -17.38
CA ARG A 178 -13.88 -18.02 -18.60
C ARG A 178 -14.81 -18.64 -19.67
N ASN A 179 -15.75 -19.47 -19.25
CA ASN A 179 -16.66 -20.18 -20.12
C ASN A 179 -17.98 -19.42 -20.37
N SER A 180 -18.09 -18.16 -19.94
CA SER A 180 -19.31 -17.35 -20.08
C SER A 180 -19.68 -17.01 -21.54
N GLY A 181 -18.75 -17.17 -22.49
CA GLY A 181 -18.92 -16.73 -23.89
C GLY A 181 -18.71 -15.20 -24.07
N LEU A 182 -18.36 -14.47 -23.02
CA LEU A 182 -18.06 -13.05 -23.10
C LEU A 182 -16.61 -12.84 -23.56
N ASN A 183 -16.41 -11.85 -24.42
CA ASN A 183 -15.08 -11.34 -24.74
C ASN A 183 -14.61 -10.45 -23.58
N LEU A 184 -13.63 -10.92 -22.82
CA LEU A 184 -13.10 -10.18 -21.69
C LEU A 184 -11.87 -9.37 -22.10
N ALA A 185 -11.79 -8.15 -21.60
CA ALA A 185 -10.61 -7.30 -21.70
C ALA A 185 -10.33 -6.60 -20.37
N TYR A 186 -9.08 -6.25 -20.14
CA TYR A 186 -8.63 -5.59 -18.91
C TYR A 186 -7.60 -4.51 -19.23
N ASP A 187 -7.86 -3.31 -18.78
CA ASP A 187 -6.90 -2.21 -18.78
C ASP A 187 -6.40 -1.97 -17.35
N ALA A 188 -5.14 -2.26 -17.08
CA ALA A 188 -4.54 -2.03 -15.79
C ALA A 188 -4.25 -0.54 -15.53
N MET A 189 -4.26 0.30 -16.56
CA MET A 189 -3.82 1.71 -16.49
C MET A 189 -2.45 1.86 -15.79
N PHE A 190 -1.54 0.92 -16.05
CA PHE A 190 -0.23 0.77 -15.37
C PHE A 190 -0.34 0.58 -13.85
N GLY A 191 -1.52 0.20 -13.34
CA GLY A 191 -1.80 0.03 -11.90
C GLY A 191 -1.43 -1.35 -11.36
N SER A 192 -1.61 -1.53 -10.07
CA SER A 192 -1.13 -2.69 -9.31
C SER A 192 -1.91 -3.99 -9.55
N GLY A 193 -2.96 -3.97 -10.37
CA GLY A 193 -3.69 -5.18 -10.80
C GLY A 193 -3.01 -5.96 -11.93
N GLN A 194 -2.02 -5.39 -12.61
CA GLN A 194 -1.42 -5.92 -13.84
C GLN A 194 -0.85 -7.34 -13.72
N ASN A 195 -0.23 -7.69 -12.59
CA ASN A 195 0.33 -9.02 -12.39
C ASN A 195 -0.75 -10.06 -12.05
N VAL A 196 -1.71 -9.68 -11.24
CA VAL A 196 -2.80 -10.56 -10.80
C VAL A 196 -3.67 -10.99 -11.97
N ILE A 197 -4.03 -10.05 -12.87
CA ILE A 197 -4.88 -10.36 -14.01
C ILE A 197 -4.20 -11.36 -14.96
N LYS A 198 -2.89 -11.20 -15.20
CA LYS A 198 -2.09 -12.15 -16.02
C LYS A 198 -2.13 -13.57 -15.47
N LYS A 199 -2.19 -13.72 -14.14
CA LYS A 199 -2.23 -15.03 -13.47
C LYS A 199 -3.63 -15.62 -13.35
N LEU A 200 -4.66 -14.78 -13.26
CA LEU A 200 -6.06 -15.23 -13.14
C LEU A 200 -6.71 -15.49 -14.51
N PHE A 201 -6.41 -14.65 -15.50
CA PHE A 201 -7.02 -14.67 -16.83
C PHE A 201 -5.95 -14.41 -17.91
N PRO A 202 -5.04 -15.38 -18.18
CA PRO A 202 -3.91 -15.18 -19.10
C PRO A 202 -4.32 -14.93 -20.57
N ASP A 203 -5.51 -15.38 -20.95
CA ASP A 203 -5.96 -15.41 -22.34
C ASP A 203 -6.86 -14.23 -22.75
N ILE A 204 -7.10 -13.27 -21.85
CA ILE A 204 -7.91 -12.09 -22.17
C ILE A 204 -7.08 -10.98 -22.81
N THR A 205 -7.75 -10.06 -23.50
CA THR A 205 -7.10 -8.84 -23.99
C THR A 205 -6.63 -7.96 -22.83
N MET A 206 -5.36 -7.59 -22.84
CA MET A 206 -4.77 -6.79 -21.76
C MET A 206 -4.14 -5.52 -22.33
N LEU A 207 -4.47 -4.38 -21.71
CA LEU A 207 -3.88 -3.07 -21.99
C LEU A 207 -3.15 -2.54 -20.78
N HIS A 208 -2.09 -1.79 -21.00
CA HIS A 208 -1.32 -1.07 -19.96
C HIS A 208 -0.95 -1.94 -18.75
N CYS A 209 -0.63 -3.22 -19.00
CA CYS A 209 -0.23 -4.20 -18.00
C CYS A 209 1.29 -4.30 -17.83
N ASP A 210 2.01 -3.19 -18.00
CA ASP A 210 3.45 -3.07 -17.79
C ASP A 210 3.76 -2.08 -16.67
N TYR A 211 4.90 -2.28 -15.98
CA TYR A 211 5.32 -1.40 -14.92
C TYR A 211 5.73 -0.03 -15.48
N ASN A 212 4.97 0.99 -15.14
CA ASN A 212 5.26 2.38 -15.48
C ASN A 212 4.83 3.31 -14.32
N PRO A 213 5.75 3.72 -13.43
CA PRO A 213 5.42 4.55 -12.28
C PRO A 213 4.97 5.97 -12.63
N GLY A 214 5.19 6.39 -13.87
CA GLY A 214 4.73 7.65 -14.43
C GLY A 214 3.37 7.58 -15.13
N PHE A 215 2.75 6.38 -15.25
CA PHE A 215 1.43 6.17 -15.86
C PHE A 215 1.29 6.85 -17.24
N MET A 216 2.39 6.93 -18.03
CA MET A 216 2.47 7.70 -19.28
C MET A 216 2.04 9.17 -19.15
N GLY A 217 2.20 9.75 -17.94
CA GLY A 217 1.79 11.12 -17.63
C GLY A 217 0.29 11.31 -17.35
N GLN A 218 -0.51 10.24 -17.43
CA GLN A 218 -1.95 10.25 -17.25
C GLN A 218 -2.33 9.76 -15.85
N ALA A 219 -3.36 10.35 -15.25
CA ALA A 219 -3.93 9.82 -14.01
C ALA A 219 -4.57 8.44 -14.25
N PRO A 220 -4.32 7.41 -13.42
CA PRO A 220 -4.93 6.08 -13.56
C PRO A 220 -6.38 6.09 -13.06
N GLU A 221 -7.20 6.96 -13.65
CA GLU A 221 -8.60 7.14 -13.32
C GLU A 221 -9.46 6.60 -14.48
N PRO A 222 -10.33 5.59 -14.25
CA PRO A 222 -11.09 4.91 -15.30
C PRO A 222 -12.30 5.76 -15.75
N ILE A 223 -12.04 6.94 -16.31
CA ILE A 223 -13.05 7.82 -16.91
C ILE A 223 -12.89 7.81 -18.43
N HIS A 224 -13.96 8.17 -19.15
CA HIS A 224 -14.04 8.06 -20.60
C HIS A 224 -12.79 8.60 -21.34
N LYS A 225 -12.34 9.82 -21.00
CA LYS A 225 -11.16 10.43 -21.64
C LYS A 225 -9.87 9.64 -21.49
N ASN A 226 -9.76 8.81 -20.43
CA ASN A 226 -8.58 8.02 -20.11
C ASN A 226 -8.69 6.56 -20.63
N LEU A 227 -9.85 6.18 -21.16
CA LEU A 227 -10.16 4.83 -21.65
C LEU A 227 -10.41 4.81 -23.16
N LEU A 228 -10.00 5.85 -23.90
CA LEU A 228 -10.26 5.94 -25.34
C LEU A 228 -9.61 4.81 -26.15
N GLU A 229 -8.46 4.31 -25.70
CA GLU A 229 -7.79 3.17 -26.34
C GLU A 229 -8.49 1.84 -26.02
N PHE A 230 -9.19 1.78 -24.90
CA PHE A 230 -9.92 0.60 -24.45
C PHE A 230 -11.33 0.52 -25.05
N SER A 231 -11.91 1.63 -25.51
CA SER A 231 -13.26 1.73 -26.04
C SER A 231 -13.29 1.69 -27.58
#